data_c5854e20d269249a57f65ec3df8fc1ea
#
_entry.id   c5854e20d269249a57f65ec3df8fc1ea
#
_cell.length_a   1.000
_cell.length_b   1.000
_cell.length_c   1.000
_cell.angle_alpha   90.00
_cell.angle_beta   90.00
_cell.angle_gamma   90.00
#
_symmetry.space_group_name_H-M   'P 1'
#
loop_
_entity.id
_entity.type
_entity.pdbx_description
1 polymer ?
#
loop_
_entity_poly.entity_id
_entity_poly.type
_entity_poly.pdbx_seq_one_letter_code
_entity_poly.pdbx_strand_id
1 'polypeptide(L)'
;MIAYCDTEKALPNEKLMALFRAVGWTTEDGEQTHLHHFNVPFQGSSFVVSAWDGDILVGCARVISDGAVRSVLYDLAVLPQYQGQGIGSTLLSRCMKRYPTTEWIAETTEPCVSFYGKHGFAAAAAGEDCVFMRRSCLLFG
;
A
#
# COMPACT_ATOMS: atom_id res chain seq x y z
N MET A 1 14.36 -11.36 10.18
CA MET A 1 14.56 -9.92 9.95
C MET A 1 13.87 -9.52 8.66
N ILE A 2 13.13 -8.44 8.68
CA ILE A 2 12.40 -7.95 7.51
C ILE A 2 13.31 -7.05 6.69
N ALA A 3 13.41 -7.35 5.39
CA ALA A 3 14.12 -6.51 4.43
C ALA A 3 13.12 -5.71 3.60
N TYR A 4 13.44 -4.47 3.31
CA TYR A 4 12.61 -3.58 2.49
C TYR A 4 13.31 -3.25 1.19
N CYS A 5 12.54 -3.22 0.10
CA CYS A 5 13.04 -2.88 -1.24
C CYS A 5 12.15 -1.82 -1.86
N ASP A 6 12.73 -0.74 -2.38
CA ASP A 6 12.00 0.31 -3.09
C ASP A 6 12.56 0.59 -4.49
N THR A 7 13.40 -0.30 -5.00
CA THR A 7 14.03 -0.19 -6.32
C THR A 7 13.44 -1.14 -7.35
N GLU A 8 12.57 -2.06 -6.95
CA GLU A 8 11.99 -3.07 -7.84
C GLU A 8 10.47 -2.94 -7.85
N LYS A 9 9.90 -2.59 -9.01
CA LYS A 9 8.45 -2.50 -9.20
C LYS A 9 7.83 -3.78 -9.74
N ALA A 10 8.63 -4.61 -10.40
CA ALA A 10 8.15 -5.85 -11.03
C ALA A 10 8.13 -6.99 -10.00
N LEU A 11 7.27 -6.87 -9.00
CA LEU A 11 7.12 -7.94 -8.00
C LEU A 11 6.53 -9.19 -8.66
N PRO A 12 6.96 -10.40 -8.26
CA PRO A 12 6.45 -11.64 -8.86
C PRO A 12 4.94 -11.80 -8.67
N ASN A 13 4.24 -12.15 -9.74
CA ASN A 13 2.77 -12.32 -9.73
C ASN A 13 2.30 -13.31 -8.68
N GLU A 14 2.94 -14.46 -8.57
CA GLU A 14 2.54 -15.50 -7.62
C GLU A 14 2.72 -15.07 -6.17
N LYS A 15 3.67 -14.20 -5.88
CA LYS A 15 3.88 -13.66 -4.53
C LYS A 15 2.86 -12.58 -4.20
N LEU A 16 2.54 -11.72 -5.15
CA LEU A 16 1.46 -10.74 -5.02
C LEU A 16 0.11 -11.45 -4.85
N MET A 17 -0.15 -12.47 -5.65
CA MET A 17 -1.38 -13.26 -5.53
C MET A 17 -1.52 -13.87 -4.14
N ALA A 18 -0.45 -14.48 -3.63
CA ALA A 18 -0.46 -15.09 -2.29
C ALA A 18 -0.74 -14.03 -1.20
N LEU A 19 -0.13 -12.86 -1.30
CA LEU A 19 -0.35 -11.76 -0.38
C LEU A 19 -1.80 -11.27 -0.44
N PHE A 20 -2.31 -10.98 -1.62
CA PHE A 20 -3.67 -10.45 -1.80
C PHE A 20 -4.74 -11.46 -1.41
N ARG A 21 -4.51 -12.75 -1.64
CA ARG A 21 -5.39 -13.81 -1.15
C ARG A 21 -5.42 -13.82 0.38
N ALA A 22 -4.25 -13.75 1.01
CA ALA A 22 -4.14 -13.81 2.47
C ALA A 22 -4.84 -12.64 3.16
N VAL A 23 -4.85 -11.45 2.54
CA VAL A 23 -5.55 -10.27 3.09
C VAL A 23 -7.01 -10.18 2.64
N GLY A 24 -7.50 -11.14 1.85
CA GLY A 24 -8.90 -11.20 1.46
C GLY A 24 -9.28 -10.33 0.27
N TRP A 25 -8.31 -9.87 -0.53
CA TRP A 25 -8.58 -8.98 -1.66
C TRP A 25 -8.86 -9.71 -2.97
N THR A 26 -8.59 -10.99 -3.04
CA THR A 26 -8.86 -11.81 -4.21
C THR A 26 -9.38 -13.19 -3.84
N THR A 27 -10.12 -13.81 -4.75
CA THR A 27 -10.67 -15.15 -4.64
C THR A 27 -10.03 -16.04 -5.70
N GLU A 28 -10.26 -17.35 -5.61
CA GLU A 28 -9.77 -18.30 -6.61
C GLU A 28 -10.20 -17.94 -8.03
N ASP A 29 -11.44 -17.52 -8.21
CA ASP A 29 -11.96 -17.11 -9.52
C ASP A 29 -11.23 -15.86 -10.04
N GLY A 30 -11.04 -14.88 -9.18
CA GLY A 30 -10.26 -13.68 -9.49
C GLY A 30 -8.81 -14.01 -9.84
N GLU A 31 -8.22 -14.98 -9.16
CA GLU A 31 -6.87 -15.42 -9.41
C GLU A 31 -6.68 -16.00 -10.82
N GLN A 32 -7.59 -16.85 -11.26
CA GLN A 32 -7.53 -17.41 -12.61
C GLN A 32 -7.59 -16.34 -13.69
N THR A 33 -8.42 -15.32 -13.48
CA THR A 33 -8.61 -14.24 -14.43
C THR A 33 -7.42 -13.28 -14.45
N HIS A 34 -6.80 -13.04 -13.30
CA HIS A 34 -5.80 -11.97 -13.12
C HIS A 34 -4.38 -12.50 -12.89
N LEU A 35 -4.14 -13.80 -13.00
CA LEU A 35 -2.87 -14.44 -12.66
C LEU A 35 -1.64 -13.77 -13.32
N HIS A 36 -1.80 -13.28 -14.55
CA HIS A 36 -0.70 -12.65 -15.28
C HIS A 36 -0.70 -11.12 -15.18
N HIS A 37 -1.58 -10.55 -14.37
CA HIS A 37 -1.79 -9.10 -14.34
C HIS A 37 -1.56 -8.45 -12.98
N PHE A 38 -1.29 -9.21 -11.92
CA PHE A 38 -1.12 -8.66 -10.58
C PHE A 38 0.00 -7.63 -10.50
N ASN A 39 1.10 -7.85 -11.21
CA ASN A 39 2.23 -6.93 -11.17
C ASN A 39 2.14 -5.76 -12.15
N VAL A 40 1.18 -5.75 -13.08
CA VAL A 40 1.04 -4.67 -14.07
C VAL A 40 0.77 -3.32 -13.39
N PRO A 41 -0.17 -3.21 -12.43
CA PRO A 41 -0.35 -1.94 -11.71
C PRO A 41 0.90 -1.51 -10.94
N PHE A 42 1.67 -2.45 -10.41
CA PHE A 42 2.92 -2.14 -9.70
C PHE A 42 3.95 -1.57 -10.65
N GLN A 43 4.15 -2.20 -11.81
CA GLN A 43 5.10 -1.71 -12.82
C GLN A 43 4.73 -0.31 -13.32
N GLY A 44 3.42 0.01 -13.41
CA GLY A 44 2.93 1.31 -13.82
C GLY A 44 2.87 2.35 -12.71
N SER A 45 3.22 2.00 -11.48
CA SER A 45 3.18 2.92 -10.35
C SER A 45 4.37 3.86 -10.32
N SER A 46 4.19 5.03 -9.70
CA SER A 46 5.27 6.01 -9.52
C SER A 46 6.33 5.49 -8.54
N PHE A 47 5.91 4.78 -7.51
CA PHE A 47 6.78 4.24 -6.48
C PHE A 47 6.18 2.95 -5.92
N VAL A 48 7.02 1.97 -5.66
CA VAL A 48 6.64 0.71 -5.03
C VAL A 48 7.65 0.40 -3.92
N VAL A 49 7.16 -0.01 -2.78
CA VAL A 49 7.98 -0.54 -1.71
C VAL A 49 7.47 -1.91 -1.30
N SER A 50 8.37 -2.83 -1.04
CA SER A 50 8.05 -4.19 -0.65
C SER A 50 8.80 -4.60 0.61
N ALA A 51 8.20 -5.48 1.38
CA ALA A 51 8.77 -6.02 2.61
C ALA A 51 8.90 -7.54 2.47
N TRP A 52 10.02 -8.07 2.90
CA TRP A 52 10.40 -9.46 2.67
C TRP A 52 10.92 -10.13 3.93
N ASP A 53 10.48 -11.34 4.16
CA ASP A 53 11.09 -12.25 5.13
C ASP A 53 11.71 -13.40 4.33
N GLY A 54 13.03 -13.32 4.09
CA GLY A 54 13.69 -14.20 3.14
C GLY A 54 13.11 -14.01 1.73
N ASP A 55 12.54 -15.07 1.17
CA ASP A 55 11.89 -15.04 -0.14
C ASP A 55 10.37 -14.88 -0.06
N ILE A 56 9.83 -14.66 1.12
CA ILE A 56 8.40 -14.43 1.33
C ILE A 56 8.11 -12.93 1.22
N LEU A 57 7.21 -12.56 0.32
CA LEU A 57 6.68 -11.20 0.25
C LEU A 57 5.66 -11.02 1.38
N VAL A 58 6.05 -10.32 2.44
CA VAL A 58 5.20 -10.13 3.62
C VAL A 58 4.38 -8.85 3.59
N GLY A 59 4.73 -7.91 2.74
CA GLY A 59 3.98 -6.67 2.59
C GLY A 59 4.40 -5.87 1.38
N CYS A 60 3.55 -4.96 0.96
CA CYS A 60 3.84 -4.04 -0.14
C CYS A 60 2.99 -2.79 -0.04
N ALA A 61 3.38 -1.78 -0.80
CA ALA A 61 2.59 -0.58 -1.06
C ALA A 61 2.98 -0.02 -2.40
N ARG A 62 2.03 0.58 -3.12
CA ARG A 62 2.30 1.30 -4.36
C ARG A 62 1.68 2.68 -4.33
N VAL A 63 2.30 3.60 -5.03
CA VAL A 63 1.92 5.02 -5.06
C VAL A 63 1.80 5.48 -6.50
N ILE A 64 0.74 6.24 -6.77
CA ILE A 64 0.62 7.05 -7.98
C ILE A 64 0.78 8.50 -7.55
N SER A 65 1.71 9.23 -8.16
CA SER A 65 2.00 10.61 -7.76
C SER A 65 2.38 11.45 -8.97
N ASP A 66 2.01 12.73 -8.95
CA ASP A 66 2.51 13.72 -9.88
C ASP A 66 3.89 14.28 -9.46
N GLY A 67 4.35 13.90 -8.27
CA GLY A 67 5.64 14.34 -7.72
C GLY A 67 5.66 15.76 -7.17
N ALA A 68 4.55 16.49 -7.27
CA ALA A 68 4.50 17.91 -6.91
C ALA A 68 3.34 18.24 -5.96
N VAL A 69 2.12 17.82 -6.26
CA VAL A 69 0.92 18.24 -5.56
C VAL A 69 0.26 17.09 -4.81
N ARG A 70 0.04 15.96 -5.48
CA ARG A 70 -0.73 14.85 -4.91
C ARG A 70 -0.07 13.49 -5.10
N SER A 71 -0.19 12.68 -4.06
CA SER A 71 0.16 11.27 -4.05
C SER A 71 -1.03 10.45 -3.58
N VAL A 72 -1.27 9.34 -4.24
CA VAL A 72 -2.32 8.40 -3.85
C VAL A 72 -1.67 7.08 -3.50
N LEU A 73 -1.97 6.60 -2.29
CA LEU A 73 -1.51 5.30 -1.82
C LEU A 73 -2.51 4.24 -2.25
N TYR A 74 -1.99 3.20 -2.90
CA TYR A 74 -2.75 2.02 -3.29
C TYR A 74 -2.13 0.75 -2.69
N ASP A 75 -2.96 -0.27 -2.50
CA ASP A 75 -2.53 -1.65 -2.23
C ASP A 75 -1.51 -1.79 -1.08
N LEU A 76 -1.67 -1.01 -0.02
CA LEU A 76 -0.91 -1.23 1.20
C LEU A 76 -1.43 -2.49 1.89
N ALA A 77 -0.62 -3.54 1.88
CA ALA A 77 -0.98 -4.84 2.43
C ALA A 77 0.15 -5.44 3.24
N VAL A 78 -0.19 -6.13 4.32
CA VAL A 78 0.75 -6.91 5.14
C VAL A 78 0.09 -8.24 5.45
N LEU A 79 0.83 -9.35 5.27
CA LEU A 79 0.34 -10.68 5.61
C LEU A 79 -0.18 -10.69 7.05
N PRO A 80 -1.34 -11.34 7.33
CA PRO A 80 -1.93 -11.33 8.66
C PRO A 80 -0.98 -11.75 9.78
N GLN A 81 -0.17 -12.79 9.57
CA GLN A 81 0.76 -13.27 10.58
C GLN A 81 1.96 -12.34 10.83
N TYR A 82 2.15 -11.33 10.01
CA TYR A 82 3.19 -10.32 10.16
C TYR A 82 2.65 -8.96 10.62
N GLN A 83 1.34 -8.83 10.78
CA GLN A 83 0.73 -7.59 11.27
C GLN A 83 1.07 -7.35 12.74
N GLY A 84 1.02 -6.08 13.15
CA GLY A 84 1.32 -5.71 14.54
C GLY A 84 2.80 -5.60 14.85
N GLN A 85 3.67 -5.63 13.85
CA GLN A 85 5.14 -5.57 13.99
C GLN A 85 5.74 -4.29 13.40
N GLY A 86 4.92 -3.34 12.97
CA GLY A 86 5.39 -2.07 12.40
C GLY A 86 5.73 -2.11 10.91
N ILE A 87 5.46 -3.22 10.21
CA ILE A 87 5.76 -3.34 8.78
C ILE A 87 4.92 -2.36 7.97
N GLY A 88 3.61 -2.31 8.21
CA GLY A 88 2.74 -1.37 7.51
C GLY A 88 3.14 0.09 7.72
N SER A 89 3.52 0.45 8.94
CA SER A 89 4.01 1.79 9.26
C SER A 89 5.31 2.12 8.53
N THR A 90 6.21 1.16 8.42
CA THR A 90 7.48 1.35 7.69
C THR A 90 7.22 1.52 6.20
N LEU A 91 6.34 0.70 5.60
CA LEU A 91 5.96 0.82 4.20
C LEU A 91 5.36 2.20 3.90
N LEU A 92 4.39 2.63 4.71
CA LEU A 92 3.75 3.94 4.55
C LEU A 92 4.74 5.08 4.73
N SER A 93 5.60 5.00 5.74
CA SER A 93 6.63 6.01 6.01
C SER A 93 7.58 6.17 4.82
N ARG A 94 8.01 5.07 4.21
CA ARG A 94 8.89 5.11 3.03
C ARG A 94 8.19 5.77 1.85
N CYS A 95 6.91 5.49 1.64
CA CYS A 95 6.11 6.15 0.60
C CYS A 95 6.06 7.66 0.85
N MET A 96 5.72 8.08 2.06
CA MET A 96 5.60 9.50 2.41
C MET A 96 6.94 10.24 2.31
N LYS A 97 8.04 9.60 2.65
CA LYS A 97 9.38 10.18 2.51
C LYS A 97 9.79 10.37 1.05
N ARG A 98 9.29 9.53 0.16
CA ARG A 98 9.57 9.66 -1.28
C ARG A 98 8.93 10.91 -1.86
N TYR A 99 7.74 11.31 -1.35
CA TYR A 99 6.99 12.48 -1.81
C TYR A 99 6.59 13.36 -0.64
N PRO A 100 7.56 14.00 0.04
CA PRO A 100 7.29 14.68 1.32
C PRO A 100 6.51 15.99 1.18
N THR A 101 6.42 16.54 -0.03
CA THR A 101 5.76 17.84 -0.28
C THR A 101 4.35 17.69 -0.87
N THR A 102 3.90 16.47 -1.12
CA THR A 102 2.56 16.24 -1.69
C THR A 102 1.50 16.04 -0.61
N GLU A 103 0.27 16.35 -0.97
CA GLU A 103 -0.90 15.92 -0.21
C GLU A 103 -1.14 14.44 -0.48
N TRP A 104 -1.54 13.68 0.54
CA TRP A 104 -1.75 12.25 0.43
C TRP A 104 -3.22 11.89 0.50
N ILE A 105 -3.63 10.94 -0.34
CA ILE A 105 -4.96 10.36 -0.36
C ILE A 105 -4.80 8.84 -0.25
N ALA A 106 -5.64 8.21 0.55
CA ALA A 106 -5.75 6.76 0.64
C ALA A 106 -7.22 6.38 0.78
N GLU A 107 -7.60 5.29 0.13
CA GLU A 107 -8.90 4.66 0.31
C GLU A 107 -8.71 3.41 1.16
N THR A 108 -9.53 3.24 2.19
CA THR A 108 -9.39 2.12 3.11
C THR A 108 -10.75 1.66 3.62
N THR A 109 -10.74 0.65 4.48
CA THR A 109 -11.93 0.16 5.16
C THR A 109 -11.94 0.64 6.61
N GLU A 110 -13.10 0.64 7.24
CA GLU A 110 -13.29 1.13 8.61
C GLU A 110 -12.28 0.56 9.62
N PRO A 111 -11.96 -0.75 9.62
CA PRO A 111 -10.98 -1.29 10.57
C PRO A 111 -9.58 -0.69 10.46
N CYS A 112 -9.23 -0.12 9.30
CA CYS A 112 -7.90 0.43 9.05
C CYS A 112 -7.80 1.94 9.26
N VAL A 113 -8.90 2.62 9.58
CA VAL A 113 -8.92 4.08 9.76
C VAL A 113 -7.95 4.53 10.85
N SER A 114 -7.91 3.81 11.98
CA SER A 114 -7.01 4.17 13.08
C SER A 114 -5.53 4.04 12.71
N PHE A 115 -5.18 3.07 11.85
CA PHE A 115 -3.82 2.93 11.35
C PHE A 115 -3.39 4.19 10.58
N TYR A 116 -4.22 4.65 9.66
CA TYR A 116 -3.94 5.87 8.89
C TYR A 116 -3.96 7.12 9.79
N GLY A 117 -4.86 7.15 10.77
CA GLY A 117 -4.93 8.26 11.73
C GLY A 117 -3.63 8.48 12.49
N LYS A 118 -2.93 7.40 12.85
CA LYS A 118 -1.62 7.48 13.52
C LYS A 118 -0.55 8.13 12.64
N HIS A 119 -0.74 8.13 11.33
CA HIS A 119 0.18 8.71 10.36
C HIS A 119 -0.25 10.07 9.85
N GLY A 120 -1.19 10.73 10.53
CA GLY A 120 -1.61 12.09 10.21
C GLY A 120 -2.73 12.20 9.18
N PHE A 121 -3.32 11.07 8.76
CA PHE A 121 -4.47 11.08 7.89
C PHE A 121 -5.75 11.32 8.70
N ALA A 122 -6.72 11.97 8.06
CA ALA A 122 -8.07 12.14 8.61
C ALA A 122 -9.09 11.67 7.58
N ALA A 123 -10.21 11.13 8.06
CA ALA A 123 -11.30 10.71 7.18
C ALA A 123 -11.92 11.96 6.52
N ALA A 124 -11.93 11.99 5.18
CA ALA A 124 -12.46 13.10 4.39
C ALA A 124 -13.86 12.80 3.85
N ALA A 125 -14.14 11.52 3.53
CA ALA A 125 -15.44 11.06 3.06
C ALA A 125 -15.57 9.57 3.35
N ALA A 126 -16.80 9.08 3.55
CA ALA A 126 -17.08 7.67 3.76
C ALA A 126 -18.21 7.21 2.86
N GLY A 127 -18.01 6.09 2.16
CA GLY A 127 -19.03 5.33 1.46
C GLY A 127 -19.49 4.14 2.29
N GLU A 128 -20.30 3.26 1.69
CA GLU A 128 -20.79 2.07 2.38
C GLU A 128 -19.66 1.10 2.74
N ASP A 129 -18.71 0.91 1.82
CA ASP A 129 -17.66 -0.09 1.95
C ASP A 129 -16.25 0.51 2.04
N CYS A 130 -16.11 1.83 2.02
CA CYS A 130 -14.80 2.47 2.03
C CYS A 130 -14.79 3.81 2.73
N VAL A 131 -13.60 4.21 3.18
CA VAL A 131 -13.34 5.52 3.78
C VAL A 131 -12.19 6.16 3.01
N PHE A 132 -12.38 7.40 2.57
CA PHE A 132 -11.31 8.19 1.96
C PHE A 132 -10.57 8.96 3.05
N MET A 133 -9.27 8.76 3.09
CA MET A 133 -8.39 9.38 4.07
C MET A 133 -7.51 10.41 3.37
N ARG A 134 -7.29 11.56 4.02
CA ARG A 134 -6.44 12.63 3.51
C ARG A 134 -5.43 13.06 4.55
N ARG A 135 -4.24 13.40 4.06
CA ARG A 135 -3.19 14.01 4.86
C ARG A 135 -2.63 15.19 4.11
N SER A 136 -2.66 16.37 4.71
CA SER A 136 -2.12 17.58 4.12
C SER A 136 -0.60 17.49 3.97
N CYS A 137 -0.07 18.27 3.04
CA CYS A 137 1.36 18.41 2.84
C CYS A 137 2.04 18.88 4.14
N LEU A 138 3.17 18.27 4.48
CA LEU A 138 3.93 18.63 5.69
C LEU A 138 4.41 20.08 5.69
N LEU A 139 4.62 20.65 4.50
CA LEU A 139 5.15 22.03 4.39
C LEU A 139 4.06 23.10 4.46
N PHE A 140 2.82 22.76 4.12
CA PHE A 140 1.73 23.73 3.99
C PHE A 140 0.52 23.41 4.85
N GLY A 141 0.60 22.33 5.56
CA GLY A 141 -0.52 21.83 6.29
C GLY A 141 -0.62 21.81 7.66
#